data_3d79f1072a9f8d287c2f4ce3672aa45c
#
_entry.id   3d79f1072a9f8d287c2f4ce3672aa45c
#
_cell.length_a   1.000
_cell.length_b   1.000
_cell.length_c   1.000
_cell.angle_alpha   90.00
_cell.angle_beta   90.00
_cell.angle_gamma   90.00
#
_symmetry.space_group_name_H-M   'P 1'
#
loop_
_entity.id
_entity.type
_entity.pdbx_description
1 polymer ?
#
loop_
_entity_poly.entity_id
_entity_poly.type
_entity_poly.pdbx_seq_one_letter_code
_entity_poly.pdbx_strand_id
1 'polypeptide(L)' 'MPLDLIQALTTEPKAQAMFESLNRQNRYALLYRIATAKRADTRARRIQQFVAMLARGETIYPQRRTSEVWPDDSP' A
#
# COMPACT_ATOMS: atom_id res chain seq x y z
N MET A 1 -8.16 -5.78 7.65
CA MET A 1 -7.82 -5.13 6.38
C MET A 1 -9.05 -5.13 5.49
N PRO A 2 -9.27 -4.07 4.73
CA PRO A 2 -10.48 -4.00 3.90
C PRO A 2 -10.53 -5.09 2.84
N LEU A 3 -11.68 -5.69 2.68
CA LEU A 3 -11.82 -6.78 1.73
C LEU A 3 -11.64 -6.29 0.29
N ASP A 4 -12.15 -5.11 -0.02
CA ASP A 4 -12.01 -4.58 -1.37
C ASP A 4 -10.55 -4.34 -1.74
N LEU A 5 -9.73 -3.93 -0.77
CA LEU A 5 -8.31 -3.78 -1.03
C LEU A 5 -7.66 -5.15 -1.27
N ILE A 6 -8.04 -6.14 -0.47
CA ILE A 6 -7.50 -7.48 -0.64
C ILE A 6 -7.83 -8.01 -2.02
N GLN A 7 -9.06 -7.83 -2.45
CA GLN A 7 -9.48 -8.30 -3.76
C GLN A 7 -8.70 -7.61 -4.87
N ALA A 8 -8.50 -6.30 -4.75
CA ALA A 8 -7.77 -5.55 -5.76
C ALA A 8 -6.32 -6.00 -5.83
N LEU A 9 -5.69 -6.26 -4.69
CA LEU A 9 -4.31 -6.73 -4.67
C LEU A 9 -4.21 -8.13 -5.25
N THR A 10 -5.20 -8.97 -5.01
CA THR A 10 -5.19 -10.32 -5.52
C THR A 10 -5.17 -10.36 -7.04
N THR A 11 -5.81 -9.37 -7.68
CA THR A 11 -5.85 -9.34 -9.14
C THR A 11 -4.58 -8.75 -9.74
N GLU A 12 -3.68 -8.21 -8.91
CA GLU A 12 -2.45 -7.62 -9.41
C GLU A 12 -1.28 -8.15 -8.59
N PRO A 13 -0.67 -9.26 -9.01
CA PRO A 13 0.38 -9.90 -8.19
C PRO A 13 1.55 -8.99 -7.86
N LYS A 14 1.93 -8.11 -8.77
CA LYS A 14 3.04 -7.20 -8.51
C LYS A 14 2.70 -6.25 -7.38
N ALA A 15 1.47 -5.75 -7.38
CA ALA A 15 1.03 -4.86 -6.32
C ALA A 15 0.95 -5.60 -4.99
N GLN A 16 0.49 -6.84 -5.02
CA GLN A 16 0.39 -7.61 -3.80
C GLN A 16 1.75 -7.87 -3.19
N ALA A 17 2.72 -8.24 -4.01
CA ALA A 17 4.07 -8.47 -3.53
C ALA A 17 4.66 -7.19 -2.93
N MET A 18 4.42 -6.07 -3.58
CA MET A 18 4.93 -4.80 -3.08
C MET A 18 4.26 -4.42 -1.77
N PHE A 19 2.95 -4.67 -1.66
CA PHE A 19 2.23 -4.36 -0.44
C PHE A 19 2.80 -5.16 0.73
N GLU A 20 3.14 -6.40 0.50
CA GLU A 20 3.70 -7.24 1.54
C GLU A 20 5.07 -6.76 1.98
N SER A 21 5.78 -6.08 1.10
CA SER A 21 7.09 -5.56 1.44
C SER A 21 7.04 -4.17 2.06
N LEU A 22 5.88 -3.56 2.16
CA LEU A 22 5.77 -2.24 2.75
C LEU A 22 6.12 -2.26 4.23
N ASN A 23 6.84 -1.24 4.67
CA ASN A 23 7.09 -1.12 6.09
C ASN A 23 5.81 -0.66 6.78
N ARG A 24 5.84 -0.62 8.10
CA ARG A 24 4.64 -0.31 8.86
C ARG A 24 4.11 1.08 8.53
N GLN A 25 5.00 2.03 8.37
CA GLN A 25 4.59 3.41 8.10
C GLN A 25 3.84 3.52 6.78
N ASN A 26 4.37 2.90 5.73
CA ASN A 26 3.71 2.95 4.44
C ASN A 26 2.40 2.18 4.44
N ARG A 27 2.39 1.01 5.07
CA ARG A 27 1.17 0.21 5.13
C ARG A 27 0.07 0.95 5.87
N TYR A 28 0.43 1.53 7.01
CA TYR A 28 -0.54 2.24 7.82
C TYR A 28 -1.08 3.46 7.09
N ALA A 29 -0.20 4.21 6.41
CA ALA A 29 -0.63 5.39 5.68
C ALA A 29 -1.58 5.02 4.54
N LEU A 30 -1.29 3.93 3.84
CA LEU A 30 -2.15 3.49 2.76
C LEU A 30 -3.52 3.10 3.28
N LEU A 31 -3.55 2.30 4.34
CA LEU A 31 -4.82 1.87 4.91
C LEU A 31 -5.61 3.04 5.46
N TYR A 32 -4.93 4.00 6.06
CA TYR A 32 -5.60 5.17 6.60
C TYR A 32 -6.27 5.97 5.50
N ARG A 33 -5.56 6.17 4.39
CA ARG A 33 -6.13 6.95 3.29
C ARG A 33 -7.33 6.26 2.67
N ILE A 34 -7.33 4.94 2.63
CA ILE A 34 -8.49 4.21 2.15
C ILE A 34 -9.62 4.31 3.17
N ALA A 35 -9.31 4.15 4.44
CA ALA A 35 -10.33 4.15 5.48
C ALA A 35 -11.02 5.51 5.63
N THR A 36 -10.31 6.59 5.31
CA THR A 36 -10.92 7.92 5.44
C THR A 36 -11.73 8.32 4.23
N ALA A 37 -11.75 7.53 3.17
CA ALA A 37 -12.60 7.82 2.04
C ALA A 37 -14.04 7.54 2.43
N LYS A 38 -14.88 8.57 2.37
CA LYS A 38 -16.26 8.42 2.83
C LYS A 38 -17.19 7.90 1.77
N ARG A 39 -16.90 8.19 0.51
CA ARG A 39 -17.75 7.76 -0.59
C ARG A 39 -17.18 6.51 -1.21
N ALA A 40 -18.08 5.64 -1.66
CA ALA A 40 -17.64 4.38 -2.25
C ALA A 40 -16.82 4.59 -3.50
N ASP A 41 -17.19 5.56 -4.33
CA ASP A 41 -16.45 5.81 -5.56
C ASP A 41 -15.07 6.38 -5.26
N THR A 42 -14.95 7.24 -4.26
CA THR A 42 -13.66 7.77 -3.86
C THR A 42 -12.77 6.64 -3.31
N ARG A 43 -13.36 5.78 -2.52
CA ARG A 43 -12.63 4.66 -1.95
C ARG A 43 -12.11 3.73 -3.04
N ALA A 44 -12.95 3.40 -4.01
CA ALA A 44 -12.55 2.54 -5.10
C ALA A 44 -11.43 3.17 -5.92
N ARG A 45 -11.53 4.48 -6.16
CA ARG A 45 -10.50 5.18 -6.91
C ARG A 45 -9.16 5.15 -6.18
N ARG A 46 -9.19 5.39 -4.87
CA ARG A 46 -7.95 5.36 -4.08
C ARG A 46 -7.33 3.98 -4.09
N ILE A 47 -8.13 2.95 -3.96
CA ILE A 47 -7.64 1.59 -4.00
C ILE A 47 -6.95 1.33 -5.34
N GLN A 48 -7.57 1.71 -6.44
CA GLN A 48 -6.97 1.50 -7.74
C GLN A 48 -5.69 2.30 -7.93
N GLN A 49 -5.67 3.52 -7.43
CA GLN A 49 -4.46 4.33 -7.52
C GLN A 49 -3.31 3.70 -6.74
N PHE A 50 -3.60 3.19 -5.55
CA PHE A 50 -2.56 2.55 -4.75
C PHE A 50 -2.11 1.23 -5.37
N VAL A 51 -3.03 0.46 -5.92
CA VAL A 51 -2.64 -0.77 -6.58
C VAL A 51 -1.73 -0.48 -7.76
N ALA A 52 -2.06 0.53 -8.56
CA ALA A 52 -1.22 0.90 -9.69
C ALA A 52 0.15 1.39 -9.22
N MET A 53 0.18 2.18 -8.15
CA MET A 53 1.42 2.67 -7.60
C MET A 53 2.30 1.52 -7.12
N LEU A 54 1.71 0.59 -6.40
CA LEU A 54 2.45 -0.55 -5.88
C LEU A 54 2.93 -1.46 -7.00
N ALA A 55 2.13 -1.61 -8.06
CA ALA A 55 2.55 -2.43 -9.19
C ALA A 55 3.78 -1.83 -9.89
N ARG A 56 3.98 -0.53 -9.76
CA ARG A 56 5.16 0.12 -10.30
C ARG A 56 6.34 0.09 -9.32
N GLY A 57 6.14 -0.47 -8.13
CA GLY A 57 7.19 -0.52 -7.13
C GLY A 57 7.36 0.78 -6.36
N GLU A 58 6.34 1.62 -6.34
CA GLU A 58 6.40 2.90 -5.65
C GLU A 58 5.70 2.83 -4.31
N THR A 59 6.08 3.72 -3.41
CA THR A 59 5.49 3.76 -2.08
C THR A 59 5.08 5.20 -1.76
N ILE A 60 4.23 5.34 -0.75
CA ILE A 60 3.78 6.66 -0.32
C ILE A 60 4.95 7.43 0.30
N TYR A 61 5.68 6.77 1.17
CA TYR A 61 6.87 7.35 1.76
C TYR A 61 8.08 6.55 1.31
N PRO A 62 9.22 7.17 1.12
CA PRO A 62 10.43 6.44 0.76
C PRO A 62 10.74 5.38 1.79
N GLN A 63 11.12 4.21 1.33
CA GLN A 63 11.55 3.16 2.24
C GLN A 63 12.66 2.37 1.56
N ARG A 64 13.53 1.81 2.37
CA ARG A 64 14.60 1.00 1.85
C ARG A 64 14.08 -0.39 1.56
N ARG A 65 14.82 -1.09 0.73
CA ARG A 65 14.46 -2.46 0.43
C ARG A 65 14.55 -3.30 1.68
N THR A 66 13.71 -4.30 1.75
CA THR A 66 13.68 -5.13 2.93
C THR A 66 14.96 -5.91 3.12
N SER A 67 15.72 -6.11 2.06
CA SER A 67 16.98 -6.83 2.20
C SER A 67 18.04 -6.00 2.90
N GLU A 68 17.84 -4.71 3.04
CA GLU A 68 18.81 -3.89 3.72
C GLU A 68 18.51 -3.85 5.20
N VAL A 69 19.54 -3.97 5.99
CA VAL A 69 19.36 -3.85 7.40
C VAL A 69 19.27 -2.40 7.74
N TRP A 70 18.23 -2.03 8.38
CA TRP A 70 17.97 -0.65 8.69
C TRP A 70 17.95 -0.55 10.19
N PRO A 71 19.04 -0.15 10.79
CA PRO A 71 19.15 -0.23 12.22
C PRO A 71 18.10 0.58 12.94
N ASP A 72 17.68 1.63 12.34
CA ASP A 72 16.77 2.44 13.02
C ASP A 72 15.71 2.85 12.18
N ASP A 73 14.70 2.24 12.17
CA ASP A 73 13.63 2.58 11.38
C ASP A 73 12.82 3.54 11.97
N SER A 74 13.13 4.10 12.92
CA SER A 74 12.30 5.02 13.44
C SER A 74 12.30 6.17 12.75
N PRO A 75 11.50 6.74 12.72
CA PRO A 75 11.26 7.98 12.49
C PRO A 75 10.83 8.65 13.31
#